data_0ede2d74197569ed50fd6a8008d5273c
#
_entry.id   0ede2d74197569ed50fd6a8008d5273c
#
_cell.length_a   1.000
_cell.length_b   1.000
_cell.length_c   1.000
_cell.angle_alpha   90.00
_cell.angle_beta   90.00
_cell.angle_gamma   90.00
#
_symmetry.space_group_name_H-M   'P 1'
#
loop_
_entity.id
_entity.type
_entity.pdbx_description
1 polymer ?
#
loop_
_entity_poly.entity_id
_entity_poly.type
_entity_poly.pdbx_seq_one_letter_code
_entity_poly.pdbx_strand_id
1 'polypeptide(L)'
;YAKLNESFSFNYRKNKVNFFSTLGFNSRKNFQDLNIQRKFIESSTKEVKSNFEQLSRIRDDGKSHNAKLGMDYFASKKTTLGVVFSGFYNPGKFGNHSDVMIYDPAMSLLSQTLASTSNDRKWKGFSTNLNLRHVFDSTGRELTVDVDYLTYRSKNSQDLINAYYDAHGLPTIKADTLLGSLPQDINIYTAKMDYTHPLN
;
A
#
# COMPACT_ATOMS: atom_id res chain seq x y z
N TYR A 1 7.90 16.72 -9.20
CA TYR A 1 8.08 15.28 -9.42
C TYR A 1 7.07 14.78 -10.44
N ALA A 2 7.54 14.00 -11.44
CA ALA A 2 6.67 13.42 -12.45
C ALA A 2 5.81 12.30 -11.83
N LYS A 3 4.51 12.36 -12.12
CA LYS A 3 3.55 11.28 -11.83
C LYS A 3 3.00 10.81 -13.16
N LEU A 4 2.98 9.52 -13.36
CA LEU A 4 2.43 8.88 -14.55
C LEU A 4 1.30 7.95 -14.12
N ASN A 5 0.17 8.03 -14.80
CA ASN A 5 -0.96 7.13 -14.60
C ASN A 5 -1.54 6.81 -15.98
N GLU A 6 -1.45 5.55 -16.35
CA GLU A 6 -1.90 5.04 -17.64
C GLU A 6 -2.86 3.88 -17.43
N SER A 7 -3.89 3.81 -18.24
CA SER A 7 -4.84 2.71 -18.24
C SER A 7 -5.27 2.39 -19.67
N PHE A 8 -5.30 1.12 -19.98
CA PHE A 8 -5.83 0.57 -21.22
C PHE A 8 -6.95 -0.40 -20.90
N SER A 9 -8.10 -0.22 -21.56
CA SER A 9 -9.24 -1.14 -21.45
C SER A 9 -9.65 -1.64 -22.81
N PHE A 10 -9.93 -2.91 -22.88
CA PHE A 10 -10.39 -3.58 -24.09
C PHE A 10 -11.64 -4.41 -23.76
N ASN A 11 -12.62 -4.37 -24.66
CA ASN A 11 -13.81 -5.22 -24.61
C ASN A 11 -14.19 -5.68 -26.01
N TYR A 12 -14.39 -6.98 -26.16
CA TYR A 12 -14.78 -7.59 -27.42
C TYR A 12 -15.85 -8.65 -27.20
N ARG A 13 -17.02 -8.41 -27.80
CA ARG A 13 -18.14 -9.34 -27.75
C ARG A 13 -18.44 -9.90 -29.12
N LYS A 14 -18.52 -11.24 -29.21
CA LYS A 14 -18.96 -11.95 -30.40
C LYS A 14 -19.84 -13.16 -30.03
N ASN A 15 -21.04 -13.22 -30.59
CA ASN A 15 -22.01 -14.28 -30.31
C ASN A 15 -22.27 -14.47 -28.81
N LYS A 16 -21.86 -15.63 -28.29
CA LYS A 16 -22.05 -16.04 -26.89
C LYS A 16 -20.87 -15.73 -25.98
N VAL A 17 -19.87 -15.01 -26.46
CA VAL A 17 -18.66 -14.74 -25.68
C VAL A 17 -18.39 -13.26 -25.65
N ASN A 18 -18.02 -12.78 -24.45
CA ASN A 18 -17.51 -11.45 -24.21
C ASN A 18 -16.15 -11.55 -23.53
N PHE A 19 -15.11 -11.00 -24.15
CA PHE A 19 -13.78 -10.84 -23.56
C PHE A 19 -13.57 -9.41 -23.12
N PHE A 20 -13.00 -9.23 -21.94
CA PHE A 20 -12.62 -7.90 -21.47
C PHE A 20 -11.27 -7.94 -20.77
N SER A 21 -10.54 -6.82 -20.88
CA SER A 21 -9.28 -6.64 -20.18
C SER A 21 -9.10 -5.21 -19.73
N THR A 22 -8.35 -5.05 -18.64
CA THR A 22 -7.88 -3.75 -18.18
C THR A 22 -6.43 -3.91 -17.75
N LEU A 23 -5.56 -3.04 -18.26
CA LEU A 23 -4.17 -2.93 -17.86
C LEU A 23 -3.97 -1.53 -17.27
N GLY A 24 -3.28 -1.46 -16.15
CA GLY A 24 -2.99 -0.18 -15.50
C GLY A 24 -1.54 -0.10 -15.07
N PHE A 25 -0.99 1.07 -15.24
CA PHE A 25 0.34 1.42 -14.76
C PHE A 25 0.30 2.76 -14.04
N ASN A 26 0.88 2.80 -12.84
CA ASN A 26 1.07 4.05 -12.12
C ASN A 26 2.53 4.14 -11.64
N SER A 27 3.11 5.31 -11.76
CA SER A 27 4.41 5.63 -11.19
C SER A 27 4.31 6.95 -10.45
N ARG A 28 4.72 6.96 -9.19
CA ARG A 28 4.70 8.15 -8.35
C ARG A 28 6.02 8.29 -7.60
N LYS A 29 6.45 9.54 -7.47
CA LYS A 29 7.54 9.94 -6.60
C LYS A 29 7.03 11.08 -5.73
N ASN A 30 7.07 10.89 -4.43
CA ASN A 30 6.65 11.91 -3.47
C ASN A 30 7.84 12.26 -2.58
N PHE A 31 7.82 13.50 -2.09
CA PHE A 31 8.72 13.92 -1.03
C PHE A 31 7.94 14.80 -0.06
N GLN A 32 8.43 14.84 1.15
CA GLN A 32 7.93 15.71 2.21
C GLN A 32 9.13 16.16 3.03
N ASP A 33 9.28 17.47 3.22
CA ASP A 33 10.16 18.04 4.20
C ASP A 33 9.32 18.42 5.43
N LEU A 34 9.69 17.89 6.58
CA LEU A 34 8.99 18.08 7.84
C LEU A 34 9.92 18.76 8.83
N ASN A 35 9.48 19.88 9.39
CA ASN A 35 10.14 20.58 10.46
C ASN A 35 9.26 20.54 11.71
N ILE A 36 9.79 19.98 12.80
CA ILE A 36 9.13 19.88 14.08
C ILE A 36 9.95 20.65 15.10
N GLN A 37 9.31 21.60 15.79
CA GLN A 37 9.89 22.32 16.90
C GLN A 37 9.03 22.10 18.15
N ARG A 38 9.67 21.74 19.26
CA ARG A 38 9.00 21.51 20.55
C ARG A 38 9.81 22.13 21.67
N LYS A 39 9.11 22.70 22.67
CA LYS A 39 9.69 23.14 23.93
C LYS A 39 9.29 22.17 25.02
N PHE A 40 10.26 21.61 25.71
CA PHE A 40 10.02 20.81 26.90
C PHE A 40 10.02 21.76 28.11
N ILE A 41 8.93 21.80 28.85
CA ILE A 41 8.67 22.72 29.94
C ILE A 41 8.61 21.93 31.23
N GLU A 42 9.27 22.40 32.27
CA GLU A 42 9.17 21.86 33.62
C GLU A 42 7.74 22.08 34.16
N SER A 43 7.10 21.04 34.62
CA SER A 43 5.69 21.11 35.02
C SER A 43 5.45 22.01 36.26
N SER A 44 6.40 22.08 37.17
CA SER A 44 6.32 22.85 38.43
C SER A 44 6.62 24.32 38.24
N THR A 45 7.69 24.67 37.52
CA THR A 45 8.16 26.04 37.35
C THR A 45 7.66 26.74 36.09
N LYS A 46 7.13 25.94 35.14
CA LYS A 46 6.75 26.39 33.78
C LYS A 46 7.92 26.94 32.94
N GLU A 47 9.15 26.74 33.39
CA GLU A 47 10.34 27.17 32.67
C GLU A 47 10.70 26.19 31.54
N VAL A 48 11.28 26.70 30.44
CA VAL A 48 11.79 25.89 29.35
C VAL A 48 13.00 25.10 29.84
N LYS A 49 12.94 23.77 29.73
CA LYS A 49 14.01 22.85 30.11
C LYS A 49 14.92 22.53 28.92
N SER A 50 14.34 22.36 27.75
CA SER A 50 15.08 22.14 26.52
C SER A 50 14.20 22.45 25.31
N ASN A 51 14.85 22.70 24.18
CA ASN A 51 14.22 22.86 22.87
C ASN A 51 14.61 21.67 22.00
N PHE A 52 13.66 21.18 21.24
CA PHE A 52 13.82 20.08 20.30
C PHE A 52 13.52 20.59 18.90
N GLU A 53 14.42 20.33 17.97
CA GLU A 53 14.20 20.54 16.55
C GLU A 53 14.43 19.24 15.78
N GLN A 54 13.55 18.96 14.82
CA GLN A 54 13.70 17.83 13.91
C GLN A 54 13.45 18.30 12.49
N LEU A 55 14.44 18.10 11.64
CA LEU A 55 14.34 18.29 10.20
C LEU A 55 14.33 16.92 9.54
N SER A 56 13.23 16.57 8.88
CA SER A 56 13.09 15.27 8.22
C SER A 56 12.84 15.47 6.74
N ARG A 57 13.58 14.72 5.92
CA ARG A 57 13.33 14.59 4.49
C ARG A 57 12.87 13.20 4.15
N ILE A 58 11.60 13.10 3.80
CA ILE A 58 10.92 11.87 3.48
C ILE A 58 10.79 11.74 1.96
N ARG A 59 11.09 10.56 1.42
CA ARG A 59 10.87 10.19 0.02
C ARG A 59 10.07 8.90 -0.04
N ASP A 60 9.06 8.86 -0.90
CA ASP A 60 8.24 7.68 -1.16
C ASP A 60 8.06 7.51 -2.66
N ASP A 61 8.79 6.54 -3.21
CA ASP A 61 8.73 6.17 -4.62
C ASP A 61 7.95 4.87 -4.76
N GLY A 62 6.95 4.86 -5.62
CA GLY A 62 6.11 3.69 -5.83
C GLY A 62 5.74 3.51 -7.30
N LYS A 63 5.63 2.25 -7.70
CA LYS A 63 5.03 1.86 -8.96
C LYS A 63 3.89 0.89 -8.69
N SER A 64 2.89 0.90 -9.56
CA SER A 64 1.79 -0.05 -9.53
C SER A 64 1.54 -0.56 -10.93
N HIS A 65 1.54 -1.86 -11.08
CA HIS A 65 1.15 -2.57 -12.28
C HIS A 65 -0.06 -3.42 -11.92
N ASN A 66 -1.13 -3.28 -12.65
CA ASN A 66 -2.34 -4.09 -12.47
C ASN A 66 -2.85 -4.59 -13.81
N ALA A 67 -3.35 -5.81 -13.80
CA ALA A 67 -3.98 -6.44 -14.95
C ALA A 67 -5.25 -7.16 -14.52
N LYS A 68 -6.28 -7.05 -15.32
CA LYS A 68 -7.53 -7.80 -15.22
C LYS A 68 -7.89 -8.35 -16.59
N LEU A 69 -8.20 -9.64 -16.65
CA LEU A 69 -8.65 -10.33 -17.84
C LEU A 69 -9.92 -11.10 -17.48
N GLY A 70 -10.93 -11.05 -18.31
CA GLY A 70 -12.15 -11.77 -18.04
C GLY A 70 -12.84 -12.25 -19.31
N MET A 71 -13.69 -13.24 -19.12
CA MET A 71 -14.54 -13.79 -20.17
C MET A 71 -15.90 -14.11 -19.58
N ASP A 72 -16.96 -13.67 -20.27
CA ASP A 72 -18.32 -14.10 -20.02
C ASP A 72 -18.77 -15.00 -21.15
N TYR A 73 -19.37 -16.14 -20.80
CA TYR A 73 -20.00 -17.06 -21.73
C TYR A 73 -21.51 -17.09 -21.51
N PHE A 74 -22.27 -16.59 -22.50
CA PHE A 74 -23.71 -16.57 -22.51
C PHE A 74 -24.23 -17.94 -23.01
N ALA A 75 -24.26 -18.93 -22.11
CA ALA A 75 -24.65 -20.31 -22.44
C ALA A 75 -26.08 -20.37 -23.01
N SER A 76 -26.98 -19.54 -22.44
CA SER A 76 -28.34 -19.33 -22.93
C SER A 76 -28.78 -17.88 -22.70
N LYS A 77 -30.04 -17.54 -23.08
CA LYS A 77 -30.63 -16.24 -22.70
C LYS A 77 -30.80 -16.05 -21.17
N LYS A 78 -30.74 -17.16 -20.44
CA LYS A 78 -30.98 -17.20 -18.98
C LYS A 78 -29.74 -17.52 -18.17
N THR A 79 -28.65 -17.97 -18.80
CA THR A 79 -27.46 -18.46 -18.08
C THR A 79 -26.21 -17.81 -18.61
N THR A 80 -25.47 -17.18 -17.70
CA THR A 80 -24.14 -16.61 -17.95
C THR A 80 -23.13 -17.27 -17.02
N LEU A 81 -21.99 -17.66 -17.57
CA LEU A 81 -20.83 -18.11 -16.83
C LEU A 81 -19.70 -17.11 -17.05
N GLY A 82 -19.01 -16.73 -16.01
CA GLY A 82 -17.89 -15.81 -16.08
C GLY A 82 -16.65 -16.36 -15.42
N VAL A 83 -15.49 -15.96 -15.95
CA VAL A 83 -14.19 -16.15 -15.32
C VAL A 83 -13.41 -14.85 -15.38
N VAL A 84 -12.80 -14.49 -14.27
CA VAL A 84 -11.97 -13.29 -14.15
C VAL A 84 -10.66 -13.63 -13.49
N PHE A 85 -9.57 -13.21 -14.10
CA PHE A 85 -8.23 -13.24 -13.52
C PHE A 85 -7.79 -11.80 -13.27
N SER A 86 -7.26 -11.53 -12.09
CA SER A 86 -6.70 -10.23 -11.78
C SER A 86 -5.34 -10.40 -11.09
N GLY A 87 -4.44 -9.46 -11.33
CA GLY A 87 -3.15 -9.47 -10.68
C GLY A 87 -2.59 -8.06 -10.54
N PHE A 88 -1.71 -7.90 -9.56
CA PHE A 88 -0.97 -6.65 -9.39
C PHE A 88 0.44 -6.91 -8.89
N TYR A 89 1.32 -5.94 -9.18
CA TYR A 89 2.67 -5.88 -8.65
C TYR A 89 3.03 -4.44 -8.31
N ASN A 90 3.27 -4.18 -7.02
CA ASN A 90 3.49 -2.85 -6.46
C ASN A 90 4.85 -2.78 -5.75
N PRO A 91 5.96 -2.54 -6.48
CA PRO A 91 7.24 -2.22 -5.88
C PRO A 91 7.27 -0.78 -5.39
N GLY A 92 7.95 -0.53 -4.28
CA GLY A 92 8.14 0.81 -3.74
C GLY A 92 9.34 0.92 -2.83
N LYS A 93 9.87 2.14 -2.72
CA LYS A 93 10.95 2.49 -1.81
C LYS A 93 10.54 3.68 -0.97
N PHE A 94 10.76 3.57 0.32
CA PHE A 94 10.59 4.65 1.26
C PHE A 94 11.93 4.96 1.91
N GLY A 95 12.25 6.24 2.01
CA GLY A 95 13.43 6.73 2.71
C GLY A 95 13.07 7.91 3.59
N ASN A 96 13.63 7.96 4.78
CA ASN A 96 13.55 9.11 5.67
C ASN A 96 14.93 9.40 6.23
N HIS A 97 15.37 10.63 6.10
CA HIS A 97 16.55 11.16 6.77
C HIS A 97 16.09 12.26 7.71
N SER A 98 16.36 12.07 8.99
CA SER A 98 16.01 13.02 10.05
C SER A 98 17.27 13.49 10.76
N ASP A 99 17.37 14.79 10.91
CA ASP A 99 18.34 15.47 11.78
C ASP A 99 17.57 15.99 12.99
N VAL A 100 17.89 15.45 14.16
CA VAL A 100 17.24 15.77 15.43
C VAL A 100 18.25 16.46 16.31
N MET A 101 17.94 17.67 16.72
CA MET A 101 18.80 18.52 17.57
C MET A 101 18.10 18.85 18.87
N ILE A 102 18.82 18.72 19.96
CA ILE A 102 18.36 19.14 21.31
C ILE A 102 19.23 20.27 21.76
N TYR A 103 18.58 21.37 22.20
CA TYR A 103 19.22 22.57 22.69
C TYR A 103 18.83 22.81 24.15
N ASP A 104 19.68 23.52 24.87
CA ASP A 104 19.37 24.08 26.18
C ASP A 104 18.35 25.23 26.07
N PRO A 105 17.91 25.83 27.21
CA PRO A 105 17.01 26.99 27.18
C PRO A 105 17.58 28.21 26.46
N ALA A 106 18.90 28.36 26.42
CA ALA A 106 19.62 29.45 25.76
C ALA A 106 19.90 29.17 24.27
N MET A 107 19.37 28.08 23.72
CA MET A 107 19.55 27.62 22.33
C MET A 107 21.00 27.19 22.00
N SER A 108 21.78 26.75 23.01
CA SER A 108 23.06 26.09 22.78
C SER A 108 22.79 24.60 22.47
N LEU A 109 23.45 24.05 21.43
CA LEU A 109 23.29 22.64 21.07
C LEU A 109 23.81 21.74 22.20
N LEU A 110 23.02 20.77 22.63
CA LEU A 110 23.38 19.75 23.62
C LEU A 110 23.71 18.41 22.95
N SER A 111 22.90 18.00 21.97
CA SER A 111 23.10 16.73 21.25
C SER A 111 22.41 16.75 19.90
N GLN A 112 22.93 15.90 19.01
CA GLN A 112 22.36 15.66 17.69
C GLN A 112 22.20 14.17 17.45
N THR A 113 21.10 13.79 16.81
CA THR A 113 20.85 12.43 16.33
C THR A 113 20.55 12.45 14.85
N LEU A 114 21.35 11.75 14.06
CA LEU A 114 21.09 11.52 12.65
C LEU A 114 20.41 10.17 12.48
N ALA A 115 19.13 10.19 12.07
CA ALA A 115 18.34 8.99 11.84
C ALA A 115 18.12 8.78 10.35
N SER A 116 18.39 7.59 9.88
CA SER A 116 18.14 7.17 8.49
C SER A 116 17.29 5.91 8.47
N THR A 117 16.18 5.97 7.74
CA THR A 117 15.32 4.82 7.49
C THR A 117 15.27 4.56 6.00
N SER A 118 15.54 3.33 5.58
CA SER A 118 15.31 2.82 4.23
C SER A 118 14.37 1.62 4.28
N ASN A 119 13.39 1.61 3.40
CA ASN A 119 12.41 0.54 3.36
C ASN A 119 12.15 0.15 1.90
N ASP A 120 12.42 -1.11 1.55
CA ASP A 120 12.17 -1.69 0.22
C ASP A 120 10.93 -2.60 0.30
N ARG A 121 9.87 -2.19 -0.38
CA ARG A 121 8.56 -2.85 -0.34
C ARG A 121 8.25 -3.49 -1.68
N LYS A 122 7.82 -4.75 -1.64
CA LYS A 122 7.31 -5.47 -2.80
C LYS A 122 6.00 -6.14 -2.43
N TRP A 123 4.93 -5.74 -3.07
CA TRP A 123 3.62 -6.33 -2.86
C TRP A 123 3.06 -6.81 -4.19
N LYS A 124 2.65 -8.07 -4.24
CA LYS A 124 2.02 -8.68 -5.40
C LYS A 124 0.83 -9.53 -4.98
N GLY A 125 -0.13 -9.62 -5.86
CA GLY A 125 -1.31 -10.46 -5.65
C GLY A 125 -1.83 -10.99 -6.96
N PHE A 126 -2.57 -12.09 -6.85
CA PHE A 126 -3.30 -12.71 -7.94
C PHE A 126 -4.66 -13.16 -7.41
N SER A 127 -5.69 -13.02 -8.22
CA SER A 127 -7.03 -13.54 -7.91
C SER A 127 -7.69 -14.18 -9.12
N THR A 128 -8.52 -15.14 -8.84
CA THR A 128 -9.42 -15.78 -9.82
C THR A 128 -10.83 -15.75 -9.25
N ASN A 129 -11.80 -15.33 -10.05
CA ASN A 129 -13.22 -15.42 -9.75
C ASN A 129 -13.88 -16.27 -10.82
N LEU A 130 -14.71 -17.22 -10.39
CA LEU A 130 -15.64 -17.95 -11.23
C LEU A 130 -17.05 -17.57 -10.81
N ASN A 131 -17.88 -17.17 -11.77
CA ASN A 131 -19.25 -16.76 -11.48
C ASN A 131 -20.25 -17.44 -12.39
N LEU A 132 -21.44 -17.69 -11.84
CA LEU A 132 -22.61 -18.20 -12.52
C LEU A 132 -23.79 -17.29 -12.20
N ARG A 133 -24.54 -16.89 -13.22
CA ARG A 133 -25.83 -16.25 -13.10
C ARG A 133 -26.88 -17.02 -13.88
N HIS A 134 -27.96 -17.43 -13.22
CA HIS A 134 -29.09 -18.11 -13.87
C HIS A 134 -30.42 -17.46 -13.51
N VAL A 135 -31.16 -17.02 -14.54
CA VAL A 135 -32.50 -16.45 -14.42
C VAL A 135 -33.50 -17.56 -14.77
N PHE A 136 -34.32 -17.97 -13.81
CA PHE A 136 -35.25 -19.07 -13.99
C PHE A 136 -36.42 -18.70 -14.91
N ASP A 137 -36.96 -17.49 -14.70
CA ASP A 137 -38.16 -17.03 -15.45
C ASP A 137 -38.27 -15.50 -15.51
N SER A 138 -39.38 -15.00 -16.05
CA SER A 138 -39.65 -13.55 -16.16
C SER A 138 -40.14 -12.92 -14.87
N THR A 139 -40.41 -13.67 -13.81
CA THR A 139 -40.86 -13.12 -12.50
C THR A 139 -39.70 -12.56 -11.68
N GLY A 140 -38.46 -12.74 -12.13
CA GLY A 140 -37.27 -12.23 -11.45
C GLY A 140 -36.62 -13.26 -10.50
N ARG A 141 -37.00 -14.54 -10.58
CA ARG A 141 -36.28 -15.59 -9.86
C ARG A 141 -34.90 -15.77 -10.47
N GLU A 142 -33.87 -15.65 -9.63
CA GLU A 142 -32.48 -15.66 -10.07
C GLU A 142 -31.58 -16.38 -9.04
N LEU A 143 -30.59 -17.07 -9.54
CA LEU A 143 -29.49 -17.65 -8.76
C LEU A 143 -28.18 -17.05 -9.23
N THR A 144 -27.38 -16.58 -8.31
CA THR A 144 -25.98 -16.23 -8.55
C THR A 144 -25.06 -17.04 -7.64
N VAL A 145 -23.92 -17.46 -8.19
CA VAL A 145 -22.86 -18.17 -7.46
C VAL A 145 -21.53 -17.54 -7.83
N ASP A 146 -20.73 -17.23 -6.83
CA ASP A 146 -19.37 -16.74 -6.97
C ASP A 146 -18.41 -17.60 -6.17
N VAL A 147 -17.28 -17.94 -6.79
CA VAL A 147 -16.18 -18.64 -6.12
C VAL A 147 -14.89 -17.88 -6.42
N ASP A 148 -14.19 -17.50 -5.35
CA ASP A 148 -12.98 -16.72 -5.45
C ASP A 148 -11.79 -17.41 -4.82
N TYR A 149 -10.64 -17.27 -5.46
CA TYR A 149 -9.34 -17.55 -4.89
C TYR A 149 -8.47 -16.30 -5.01
N LEU A 150 -7.85 -15.88 -3.89
CA LEU A 150 -6.95 -14.74 -3.85
C LEU A 150 -5.65 -15.15 -3.14
N THR A 151 -4.53 -14.70 -3.68
CA THR A 151 -3.23 -14.84 -3.02
C THR A 151 -2.51 -13.49 -3.01
N TYR A 152 -1.98 -13.14 -1.84
CA TYR A 152 -1.18 -11.94 -1.64
C TYR A 152 0.18 -12.33 -1.07
N ARG A 153 1.22 -11.72 -1.61
CA ARG A 153 2.58 -11.87 -1.10
C ARG A 153 3.22 -10.50 -0.93
N SER A 154 3.74 -10.27 0.25
CA SER A 154 4.46 -9.06 0.59
C SER A 154 5.86 -9.40 1.09
N LYS A 155 6.84 -8.62 0.66
CA LYS A 155 8.16 -8.59 1.26
C LYS A 155 8.51 -7.14 1.54
N ASN A 156 8.79 -6.87 2.81
CA ASN A 156 9.19 -5.57 3.30
C ASN A 156 10.53 -5.71 4.01
N SER A 157 11.58 -5.05 3.51
CA SER A 157 12.90 -4.99 4.13
C SER A 157 13.13 -3.58 4.62
N GLN A 158 13.49 -3.43 5.89
CA GLN A 158 13.68 -2.15 6.55
C GLN A 158 15.05 -2.09 7.20
N ASP A 159 15.77 -1.01 6.94
CA ASP A 159 17.01 -0.64 7.60
C ASP A 159 16.77 0.67 8.35
N LEU A 160 17.05 0.68 9.64
CA LEU A 160 17.02 1.86 10.50
C LEU A 160 18.40 2.03 11.12
N ILE A 161 18.97 3.22 10.96
CA ILE A 161 20.27 3.57 11.51
C ILE A 161 20.11 4.89 12.28
N ASN A 162 20.53 4.91 13.56
CA ASN A 162 20.63 6.12 14.36
C ASN A 162 22.08 6.34 14.80
N ALA A 163 22.62 7.50 14.48
CA ALA A 163 23.95 7.94 14.93
C ALA A 163 23.81 9.12 15.87
N TYR A 164 24.54 9.09 16.99
CA TYR A 164 24.39 10.02 18.10
C TYR A 164 25.68 10.83 18.28
N TYR A 165 25.51 12.14 18.45
CA TYR A 165 26.60 13.11 18.54
C TYR A 165 26.39 14.04 19.73
N ASP A 166 27.50 14.50 20.30
CA ASP A 166 27.50 15.60 21.30
C ASP A 166 27.40 16.97 20.62
N ALA A 167 27.49 18.03 21.45
CA ALA A 167 27.45 19.42 21.00
C ALA A 167 28.62 19.80 20.06
N HIS A 168 29.70 19.05 20.08
CA HIS A 168 30.90 19.30 19.27
C HIS A 168 30.94 18.44 17.98
N GLY A 169 29.88 17.63 17.75
CA GLY A 169 29.80 16.72 16.59
C GLY A 169 30.65 15.46 16.78
N LEU A 170 31.08 15.11 17.98
CA LEU A 170 31.77 13.88 18.28
C LEU A 170 30.77 12.75 18.57
N PRO A 171 30.97 11.53 18.03
CA PRO A 171 30.10 10.39 18.33
C PRO A 171 30.12 10.09 19.84
N THR A 172 28.92 9.98 20.45
CA THR A 172 28.78 9.68 21.88
C THR A 172 28.70 8.21 22.17
N ILE A 173 28.00 7.45 21.31
CA ILE A 173 27.84 6.01 21.37
C ILE A 173 27.90 5.43 19.97
N LYS A 174 28.07 4.09 19.88
CA LYS A 174 28.00 3.38 18.61
C LYS A 174 26.59 3.54 17.99
N ALA A 175 26.55 3.75 16.69
CA ALA A 175 25.29 3.84 15.97
C ALA A 175 24.44 2.58 16.13
N ASP A 176 23.17 2.75 16.39
CA ASP A 176 22.18 1.68 16.41
C ASP A 176 21.80 1.32 14.97
N THR A 177 21.79 0.02 14.68
CA THR A 177 21.32 -0.50 13.39
C THR A 177 20.27 -1.57 13.63
N LEU A 178 19.07 -1.33 13.13
CA LEU A 178 17.98 -2.29 13.15
C LEU A 178 17.66 -2.71 11.72
N LEU A 179 17.78 -4.02 11.44
CA LEU A 179 17.42 -4.64 10.17
C LEU A 179 16.15 -5.43 10.35
N GLY A 180 15.14 -5.14 9.55
CA GLY A 180 13.84 -5.80 9.58
C GLY A 180 13.54 -6.50 8.25
N SER A 181 12.98 -7.70 8.31
CA SER A 181 12.40 -8.39 7.14
C SER A 181 11.05 -8.96 7.53
N LEU A 182 10.00 -8.52 6.83
CA LEU A 182 8.61 -8.84 7.12
C LEU A 182 7.97 -9.48 5.89
N PRO A 183 8.19 -10.79 5.63
CA PRO A 183 7.47 -11.50 4.60
C PRO A 183 6.05 -11.82 5.05
N GLN A 184 5.10 -11.73 4.13
CA GLN A 184 3.69 -12.10 4.36
C GLN A 184 3.19 -12.87 3.16
N ASP A 185 2.50 -14.00 3.42
CA ASP A 185 1.81 -14.81 2.43
C ASP A 185 0.38 -15.05 2.93
N ILE A 186 -0.61 -14.63 2.14
CA ILE A 186 -2.02 -14.72 2.48
C ILE A 186 -2.75 -15.40 1.33
N ASN A 187 -3.51 -16.45 1.63
CA ASN A 187 -4.39 -17.11 0.68
C ASN A 187 -5.82 -17.06 1.22
N ILE A 188 -6.75 -16.67 0.38
CA ILE A 188 -8.16 -16.51 0.71
C ILE A 188 -8.99 -17.31 -0.30
N TYR A 189 -9.93 -18.08 0.20
CA TYR A 189 -10.92 -18.81 -0.59
C TYR A 189 -12.29 -18.37 -0.12
N THR A 190 -13.14 -17.96 -1.05
CA THR A 190 -14.53 -17.59 -0.74
C THR A 190 -15.50 -18.27 -1.70
N ALA A 191 -16.68 -18.55 -1.20
CA ALA A 191 -17.80 -18.99 -2.00
C ALA A 191 -19.05 -18.28 -1.51
N LYS A 192 -19.84 -17.76 -2.44
CA LYS A 192 -21.09 -17.05 -2.18
C LYS A 192 -22.15 -17.58 -3.11
N MET A 193 -23.38 -17.75 -2.60
CA MET A 193 -24.56 -18.11 -3.36
C MET A 193 -25.73 -17.25 -2.90
N ASP A 194 -26.36 -16.58 -3.84
CA ASP A 194 -27.56 -15.77 -3.62
C ASP A 194 -28.73 -16.31 -4.49
N TYR A 195 -29.88 -16.52 -3.87
CA TYR A 195 -31.12 -16.84 -4.54
C TYR A 195 -32.16 -15.76 -4.29
N THR A 196 -32.64 -15.17 -5.35
CA THR A 196 -33.71 -14.16 -5.31
C THR A 196 -35.04 -14.81 -5.71
N HIS A 197 -36.05 -14.63 -4.87
CA HIS A 197 -37.43 -15.04 -5.13
C HIS A 197 -38.35 -13.87 -4.85
N PRO A 198 -38.90 -13.19 -5.89
CA PRO A 198 -39.87 -12.11 -5.68
C PRO A 198 -41.16 -12.67 -5.03
N LEU A 199 -41.61 -12.04 -3.96
CA LEU A 199 -42.91 -12.34 -3.35
C LEU A 199 -43.94 -11.47 -4.04
N ASN A 200 -45.01 -12.08 -4.58
CA ASN A 200 -46.16 -11.39 -5.17
C ASN A 200 -47.08 -10.87 -4.05
#